data_4b01377ceefc354a4fa1699a56a482cc
#
_entry.id   4b01377ceefc354a4fa1699a56a482cc
#
_cell.length_a   1.000
_cell.length_b   1.000
_cell.length_c   1.000
_cell.angle_alpha   90.00
_cell.angle_beta   90.00
_cell.angle_gamma   90.00
#
_symmetry.space_group_name_H-M   'P 1'
#
loop_
_entity.id
_entity.type
_entity.pdbx_description
1 polymer ?
#
loop_
_entity_poly.entity_id
_entity_poly.type
_entity_poly.pdbx_seq_one_letter_code
_entity_poly.pdbx_strand_id
1 'polypeptide(L)'
;MNSLQQLSRTPSAMLSLAPLFEPTYWYAIQTRARHEKKVAKQLQEKGATTFLPLVTQTHVWSDRRKVIELPLFPCYAFARLTPSVEMRLPALQTPGVLSILGAHGVGAPIPDKEIEDIQTLLAQNVSSSLYPFIKVGQRVRIRGGCLHGVEGILVAEKSNRRLVVSVELLQRSVSVQIDGYEVEAI
;
A
#
# COMPACT_ATOMS: atom_id res chain seq x y z
N MET A 1 76.21 -2.97 -14.21
CA MET A 1 75.37 -3.09 -15.36
C MET A 1 73.96 -3.33 -14.84
N ASN A 2 73.22 -2.24 -14.80
CA ASN A 2 72.00 -2.12 -14.01
C ASN A 2 70.78 -2.49 -14.78
N SER A 3 70.02 -3.43 -14.25
CA SER A 3 68.67 -3.68 -14.67
C SER A 3 67.70 -2.96 -13.73
N LEU A 4 67.07 -1.89 -14.20
CA LEU A 4 66.03 -1.16 -13.48
C LEU A 4 64.72 -1.90 -13.63
N GLN A 5 64.22 -2.38 -12.52
CA GLN A 5 62.84 -2.87 -12.37
C GLN A 5 61.86 -1.69 -12.46
N GLN A 6 61.06 -1.71 -13.49
CA GLN A 6 59.87 -0.84 -13.56
C GLN A 6 58.74 -1.49 -12.77
N LEU A 7 58.42 -0.92 -11.64
CA LEU A 7 57.20 -1.17 -10.87
C LEU A 7 56.02 -0.52 -11.59
N SER A 8 55.22 -1.32 -12.26
CA SER A 8 53.92 -0.92 -12.81
C SER A 8 52.94 -0.64 -11.66
N ARG A 9 52.66 0.63 -11.43
CA ARG A 9 51.59 1.08 -10.56
C ARG A 9 50.23 0.76 -11.23
N THR A 10 49.51 -0.17 -10.70
CA THR A 10 48.10 -0.39 -10.98
C THR A 10 47.30 0.84 -10.48
N PRO A 11 46.47 1.45 -11.30
CA PRO A 11 45.59 2.52 -10.80
C PRO A 11 44.54 1.89 -9.89
N SER A 12 44.52 2.41 -8.68
CA SER A 12 43.50 2.17 -7.66
C SER A 12 42.12 2.30 -8.29
N ALA A 13 41.38 1.21 -8.25
CA ALA A 13 40.00 1.20 -8.63
C ALA A 13 39.23 2.26 -7.80
N MET A 14 38.77 3.30 -8.44
CA MET A 14 37.74 4.17 -7.88
C MET A 14 36.52 3.29 -7.60
N LEU A 15 36.34 2.91 -6.33
CA LEU A 15 35.04 2.44 -5.89
C LEU A 15 34.06 3.58 -6.13
N SER A 16 33.21 3.41 -7.13
CA SER A 16 32.05 4.23 -7.36
C SER A 16 31.14 4.07 -6.14
N LEU A 17 31.16 5.05 -5.25
CA LEU A 17 30.17 5.25 -4.20
C LEU A 17 28.88 5.77 -4.87
N ALA A 18 28.24 4.94 -5.67
CA ALA A 18 26.83 5.13 -5.95
C ALA A 18 26.10 4.89 -4.63
N PRO A 19 25.28 5.83 -4.16
CA PRO A 19 24.45 5.56 -3.00
C PRO A 19 23.59 4.35 -3.34
N LEU A 20 23.80 3.27 -2.61
CA LEU A 20 22.98 2.06 -2.68
C LEU A 20 21.60 2.44 -2.13
N PHE A 21 20.77 3.05 -2.98
CA PHE A 21 19.36 3.19 -2.69
C PHE A 21 18.77 1.77 -2.71
N GLU A 22 18.70 1.16 -1.55
CA GLU A 22 17.98 -0.09 -1.42
C GLU A 22 16.53 0.11 -1.85
N PRO A 23 16.02 -0.74 -2.75
CA PRO A 23 14.65 -0.60 -3.22
C PRO A 23 13.69 -0.75 -2.04
N THR A 24 12.73 0.15 -1.95
CA THR A 24 11.67 0.11 -0.93
C THR A 24 10.38 -0.41 -1.53
N TYR A 25 9.65 -1.21 -0.77
CA TYR A 25 8.38 -1.80 -1.18
C TYR A 25 7.31 -1.55 -0.12
N TRP A 26 6.06 -1.54 -0.55
CA TRP A 26 4.92 -1.48 0.36
C TRP A 26 4.70 -2.83 1.05
N TYR A 27 4.42 -2.76 2.33
CA TYR A 27 4.07 -3.90 3.16
C TYR A 27 2.81 -3.60 3.96
N ALA A 28 1.98 -4.63 4.17
CA ALA A 28 0.87 -4.54 5.10
C ALA A 28 1.36 -4.86 6.52
N ILE A 29 1.14 -3.94 7.42
CA ILE A 29 1.46 -4.04 8.83
C ILE A 29 0.19 -4.40 9.58
N GLN A 30 0.15 -5.59 10.13
CA GLN A 30 -0.96 -6.02 10.98
C GLN A 30 -0.83 -5.36 12.35
N THR A 31 -1.90 -4.74 12.81
CA THR A 31 -1.93 -4.01 14.08
C THR A 31 -2.96 -4.59 15.03
N ARG A 32 -2.83 -4.27 16.31
CA ARG A 32 -3.95 -4.42 17.24
C ARG A 32 -5.11 -3.52 16.81
N ALA A 33 -6.33 -3.96 17.06
CA ALA A 33 -7.53 -3.18 16.76
C ALA A 33 -7.45 -1.78 17.41
N ARG A 34 -7.85 -0.76 16.65
CA ARG A 34 -7.82 0.67 17.06
C ARG A 34 -6.42 1.23 17.33
N HIS A 35 -5.35 0.54 16.92
CA HIS A 35 -3.97 1.03 17.00
C HIS A 35 -3.44 1.50 15.65
N GLU A 36 -4.21 1.41 14.58
CA GLU A 36 -3.79 1.68 13.20
C GLU A 36 -3.21 3.09 13.07
N LYS A 37 -3.92 4.13 13.56
CA LYS A 37 -3.47 5.54 13.51
C LYS A 37 -2.19 5.75 14.33
N LYS A 38 -2.11 5.12 15.51
CA LYS A 38 -0.94 5.21 16.39
C LYS A 38 0.28 4.55 15.75
N VAL A 39 0.10 3.35 15.20
CA VAL A 39 1.18 2.59 14.54
C VAL A 39 1.67 3.34 13.31
N ALA A 40 0.76 3.82 12.44
CA ALA A 40 1.15 4.58 11.25
C ALA A 40 2.01 5.81 11.62
N LYS A 41 1.59 6.57 12.63
CA LYS A 41 2.34 7.73 13.13
C LYS A 41 3.72 7.34 13.66
N GLN A 42 3.81 6.30 14.49
CA GLN A 42 5.09 5.84 15.06
C GLN A 42 6.06 5.31 13.99
N LEU A 43 5.55 4.64 12.96
CA LEU A 43 6.37 4.20 11.83
C LEU A 43 6.88 5.39 11.03
N GLN A 44 6.06 6.42 10.84
CA GLN A 44 6.46 7.66 10.18
C GLN A 44 7.54 8.41 10.96
N GLU A 45 7.42 8.48 12.29
CA GLU A 45 8.43 9.04 13.19
C GLU A 45 9.77 8.29 13.11
N LYS A 46 9.74 7.01 12.75
CA LYS A 46 10.93 6.17 12.49
C LYS A 46 11.47 6.28 11.06
N GLY A 47 10.92 7.19 10.25
CA GLY A 47 11.38 7.48 8.89
C GLY A 47 10.74 6.63 7.79
N ALA A 48 9.77 5.77 8.10
CA ALA A 48 9.04 5.00 7.09
C ALA A 48 7.97 5.87 6.42
N THR A 49 7.82 5.77 5.10
CA THR A 49 6.64 6.29 4.42
C THR A 49 5.45 5.41 4.77
N THR A 50 4.39 6.00 5.32
CA THR A 50 3.21 5.26 5.75
C THR A 50 1.96 5.69 4.98
N PHE A 51 1.05 4.75 4.80
CA PHE A 51 -0.26 4.98 4.24
C PHE A 51 -1.32 4.29 5.10
N LEU A 52 -2.24 5.07 5.63
CA LEU A 52 -3.39 4.57 6.37
C LEU A 52 -4.65 5.05 5.66
N PRO A 53 -5.29 4.20 4.85
CA PRO A 53 -6.52 4.55 4.17
C PRO A 53 -7.65 4.73 5.18
N LEU A 54 -8.19 5.94 5.26
CA LEU A 54 -9.29 6.30 6.14
C LEU A 54 -10.54 6.62 5.33
N VAL A 55 -11.68 6.20 5.83
CA VAL A 55 -12.98 6.58 5.30
C VAL A 55 -13.77 7.33 6.34
N THR A 56 -14.45 8.36 5.90
CA THR A 56 -15.32 9.17 6.75
C THR A 56 -16.70 8.53 6.82
N GLN A 57 -17.15 8.24 8.03
CA GLN A 57 -18.51 7.74 8.27
C GLN A 57 -19.25 8.64 9.24
N THR A 58 -20.51 8.91 8.91
CA THR A 58 -21.40 9.63 9.82
C THR A 58 -22.14 8.63 10.70
N HIS A 59 -21.79 8.61 11.97
CA HIS A 59 -22.56 7.87 12.98
C HIS A 59 -23.68 8.75 13.54
N VAL A 60 -24.90 8.27 13.46
CA VAL A 60 -26.08 8.90 14.05
C VAL A 60 -26.36 8.19 15.38
N TRP A 61 -26.20 8.91 16.47
CA TRP A 61 -26.63 8.48 17.80
C TRP A 61 -27.99 9.14 18.09
N SER A 62 -28.67 8.70 19.12
CA SER A 62 -30.02 9.18 19.45
C SER A 62 -30.14 10.70 19.58
N ASP A 63 -29.06 11.38 20.00
CA ASP A 63 -29.01 12.80 20.32
C ASP A 63 -28.11 13.63 19.38
N ARG A 64 -27.21 12.99 18.60
CA ARG A 64 -26.25 13.71 17.76
C ARG A 64 -25.70 12.91 16.60
N ARG A 65 -25.28 13.65 15.58
CA ARG A 65 -24.50 13.11 14.45
C ARG A 65 -23.01 13.40 14.69
N LYS A 66 -22.16 12.39 14.57
CA LYS A 66 -20.72 12.55 14.64
C LYS A 66 -20.08 11.95 13.38
N VAL A 67 -19.24 12.75 12.75
CA VAL A 67 -18.38 12.33 11.67
C VAL A 67 -17.14 11.70 12.27
N ILE A 68 -16.86 10.46 11.92
CA ILE A 68 -15.68 9.73 12.37
C ILE A 68 -14.89 9.18 11.19
N GLU A 69 -13.58 9.18 11.32
CA GLU A 69 -12.67 8.55 10.37
C GLU A 69 -12.28 7.17 10.85
N LEU A 70 -12.60 6.17 10.07
CA LEU A 70 -12.29 4.77 10.33
C LEU A 70 -11.30 4.24 9.29
N PRO A 71 -10.39 3.33 9.69
CA PRO A 71 -9.54 2.63 8.74
C PRO A 71 -10.39 1.86 7.74
N LEU A 72 -10.10 2.06 6.44
CA LEU A 72 -10.74 1.29 5.37
C LEU A 72 -10.45 -0.21 5.52
N PHE A 73 -9.23 -0.56 5.97
CA PHE A 73 -8.83 -1.93 6.29
C PHE A 73 -8.59 -2.04 7.81
N PRO A 74 -9.58 -2.46 8.61
CA PRO A 74 -9.41 -2.59 10.06
C PRO A 74 -8.26 -3.53 10.43
N CYS A 75 -7.48 -3.15 11.41
CA CYS A 75 -6.29 -3.85 11.89
C CYS A 75 -5.10 -3.86 10.92
N TYR A 76 -5.10 -2.99 9.90
CA TYR A 76 -3.97 -2.86 8.97
C TYR A 76 -3.57 -1.42 8.74
N ALA A 77 -2.27 -1.21 8.61
CA ALA A 77 -1.65 0.01 8.08
C ALA A 77 -0.64 -0.41 7.01
N PHE A 78 -0.27 0.48 6.12
CA PHE A 78 0.73 0.21 5.09
C PHE A 78 1.97 1.04 5.37
N ALA A 79 3.13 0.43 5.16
CA ALA A 79 4.41 1.11 5.29
C ALA A 79 5.33 0.71 4.14
N ARG A 80 6.09 1.68 3.65
CA ARG A 80 7.13 1.45 2.65
C ARG A 80 8.44 1.22 3.36
N LEU A 81 8.98 0.02 3.22
CA LEU A 81 10.17 -0.44 3.94
C LEU A 81 11.17 -1.05 2.94
N THR A 82 12.45 -1.02 3.29
CA THR A 82 13.45 -1.85 2.60
C THR A 82 13.30 -3.31 3.03
N PRO A 83 13.64 -4.27 2.18
CA PRO A 83 13.56 -5.70 2.52
C PRO A 83 14.54 -6.11 3.64
N SER A 84 15.46 -5.24 4.03
CA SER A 84 16.47 -5.54 5.03
C SER A 84 15.90 -5.81 6.42
N VAL A 85 16.57 -6.64 7.20
CA VAL A 85 16.20 -6.95 8.59
C VAL A 85 16.25 -5.69 9.44
N GLU A 86 17.18 -4.78 9.16
CA GLU A 86 17.43 -3.54 9.89
C GLU A 86 16.22 -2.60 9.87
N MET A 87 15.49 -2.53 8.75
CA MET A 87 14.29 -1.70 8.64
C MET A 87 13.03 -2.41 9.11
N ARG A 88 12.97 -3.74 9.01
CA ARG A 88 11.82 -4.51 9.46
C ARG A 88 11.75 -4.66 10.97
N LEU A 89 12.90 -4.83 11.62
CA LEU A 89 12.95 -5.02 13.06
C LEU A 89 12.37 -3.82 13.84
N PRO A 90 12.73 -2.56 13.55
CA PRO A 90 12.11 -1.39 14.16
C PRO A 90 10.59 -1.30 13.92
N ALA A 91 10.12 -1.77 12.76
CA ALA A 91 8.68 -1.80 12.46
C ALA A 91 7.98 -2.83 13.35
N LEU A 92 8.51 -4.04 13.46
CA LEU A 92 7.97 -5.12 14.31
C LEU A 92 8.01 -4.76 15.81
N GLN A 93 9.01 -4.00 16.26
CA GLN A 93 9.13 -3.53 17.63
C GLN A 93 8.23 -2.31 17.96
N THR A 94 7.48 -1.83 16.97
CA THR A 94 6.56 -0.69 17.20
C THR A 94 5.35 -1.13 18.04
N PRO A 95 5.08 -0.47 19.16
CA PRO A 95 3.96 -0.84 20.04
C PRO A 95 2.62 -0.83 19.30
N GLY A 96 1.96 -1.98 19.28
CA GLY A 96 0.69 -2.16 18.58
C GLY A 96 0.82 -2.89 17.25
N VAL A 97 2.01 -3.10 16.73
CA VAL A 97 2.28 -4.00 15.60
C VAL A 97 2.21 -5.45 16.09
N LEU A 98 1.56 -6.29 15.31
CA LEU A 98 1.48 -7.74 15.53
C LEU A 98 2.42 -8.48 14.58
N SER A 99 2.40 -8.13 13.31
CA SER A 99 3.24 -8.76 12.29
C SER A 99 3.32 -7.89 11.03
N ILE A 100 4.26 -8.22 10.15
CA ILE A 100 4.27 -7.81 8.74
C ILE A 100 3.69 -8.96 7.95
N LEU A 101 2.66 -8.69 7.15
CA LEU A 101 1.92 -9.73 6.42
C LEU A 101 2.80 -10.37 5.34
N GLY A 102 2.81 -11.71 5.30
CA GLY A 102 3.60 -12.48 4.33
C GLY A 102 4.05 -13.82 4.89
N ALA A 103 4.68 -14.63 4.05
CA ALA A 103 5.17 -15.95 4.45
C ALA A 103 6.40 -15.84 5.36
N HIS A 104 6.49 -16.71 6.35
CA HIS A 104 7.64 -16.89 7.24
C HIS A 104 8.14 -15.62 7.95
N GLY A 105 7.27 -14.62 8.19
CA GLY A 105 7.66 -13.38 8.84
C GLY A 105 8.57 -12.45 8.01
N VAL A 106 8.83 -12.81 6.76
CA VAL A 106 9.68 -12.01 5.86
C VAL A 106 8.94 -10.80 5.32
N GLY A 107 7.60 -10.84 5.31
CA GLY A 107 6.75 -9.87 4.66
C GLY A 107 6.65 -10.14 3.15
N ALA A 108 5.45 -9.94 2.60
CA ALA A 108 5.23 -9.98 1.16
C ALA A 108 5.04 -8.55 0.65
N PRO A 109 5.79 -8.12 -0.37
CA PRO A 109 5.62 -6.80 -0.94
C PRO A 109 4.26 -6.70 -1.65
N ILE A 110 3.64 -5.54 -1.52
CA ILE A 110 2.42 -5.18 -2.23
C ILE A 110 2.82 -4.37 -3.46
N PRO A 111 2.27 -4.65 -4.64
CA PRO A 111 2.50 -3.84 -5.83
C PRO A 111 2.15 -2.37 -5.59
N ASP A 112 3.02 -1.45 -6.02
CA ASP A 112 2.79 0.00 -5.90
C ASP A 112 1.42 0.39 -6.48
N LYS A 113 1.04 -0.22 -7.59
CA LYS A 113 -0.23 0.01 -8.28
C LYS A 113 -1.47 -0.22 -7.39
N GLU A 114 -1.46 -1.25 -6.55
CA GLU A 114 -2.60 -1.52 -5.65
C GLU A 114 -2.76 -0.40 -4.61
N ILE A 115 -1.65 0.13 -4.11
CA ILE A 115 -1.67 1.24 -3.15
C ILE A 115 -2.09 2.55 -3.83
N GLU A 116 -1.56 2.83 -5.02
CA GLU A 116 -1.90 4.01 -5.82
C GLU A 116 -3.38 4.05 -6.19
N ASP A 117 -3.96 2.91 -6.56
CA ASP A 117 -5.39 2.80 -6.86
C ASP A 117 -6.25 3.15 -5.64
N ILE A 118 -5.89 2.63 -4.46
CA ILE A 118 -6.60 2.97 -3.23
C ILE A 118 -6.42 4.46 -2.88
N GLN A 119 -5.22 5.02 -3.05
CA GLN A 119 -4.98 6.45 -2.85
C GLN A 119 -5.84 7.29 -3.77
N THR A 120 -5.92 6.92 -5.05
CA THR A 120 -6.74 7.61 -6.05
C THR A 120 -8.22 7.59 -5.69
N LEU A 121 -8.75 6.44 -5.28
CA LEU A 121 -10.13 6.28 -4.85
C LEU A 121 -10.46 7.19 -3.66
N LEU A 122 -9.58 7.25 -2.68
CA LEU A 122 -9.80 8.07 -1.49
C LEU A 122 -9.68 9.57 -1.76
N ALA A 123 -8.74 9.97 -2.63
CA ALA A 123 -8.54 11.38 -3.00
C ALA A 123 -9.76 11.97 -3.71
N GLN A 124 -10.51 11.14 -4.43
CA GLN A 124 -11.71 11.57 -5.17
C GLN A 124 -12.98 11.57 -4.33
N ASN A 125 -12.91 11.26 -3.03
CA ASN A 125 -14.07 11.16 -2.13
C ASN A 125 -15.20 10.27 -2.68
N VAL A 126 -14.86 9.29 -3.51
CA VAL A 126 -15.83 8.36 -4.06
C VAL A 126 -16.34 7.47 -2.94
N SER A 127 -17.65 7.25 -2.88
CA SER A 127 -18.25 6.35 -1.89
C SER A 127 -17.64 4.96 -2.01
N SER A 128 -16.75 4.65 -1.08
CA SER A 128 -16.03 3.38 -1.03
C SER A 128 -16.46 2.59 0.19
N SER A 129 -16.58 1.29 0.04
CA SER A 129 -16.90 0.37 1.13
C SER A 129 -16.10 -0.92 0.97
N LEU A 130 -15.83 -1.59 2.09
CA LEU A 130 -15.27 -2.93 2.03
C LEU A 130 -16.18 -3.85 1.22
N TYR A 131 -15.57 -4.63 0.36
CA TYR A 131 -16.24 -5.63 -0.44
C TYR A 131 -15.59 -7.00 -0.20
N PRO A 132 -16.35 -8.11 -0.20
CA PRO A 132 -15.76 -9.43 -0.13
C PRO A 132 -14.75 -9.64 -1.27
N PHE A 133 -13.62 -10.26 -0.97
CA PHE A 133 -12.62 -10.54 -2.00
C PHE A 133 -13.20 -11.46 -3.07
N ILE A 134 -13.22 -11.00 -4.32
CA ILE A 134 -13.77 -11.74 -5.47
C ILE A 134 -12.62 -12.12 -6.39
N LYS A 135 -12.43 -13.42 -6.61
CA LYS A 135 -11.46 -13.94 -7.59
C LYS A 135 -12.04 -14.08 -9.00
N VAL A 136 -13.35 -14.02 -9.14
CA VAL A 136 -14.07 -14.27 -10.39
C VAL A 136 -14.63 -12.96 -10.91
N GLY A 137 -14.29 -12.62 -12.16
CA GLY A 137 -14.77 -11.44 -12.87
C GLY A 137 -13.75 -10.95 -13.89
N GLN A 138 -14.16 -10.03 -14.71
CA GLN A 138 -13.30 -9.44 -15.72
C GLN A 138 -12.43 -8.34 -15.11
N ARG A 139 -11.13 -8.39 -15.32
CA ARG A 139 -10.25 -7.26 -15.01
C ARG A 139 -10.51 -6.12 -15.98
N VAL A 140 -10.67 -4.94 -15.42
CA VAL A 140 -10.95 -3.73 -16.19
C VAL A 140 -10.13 -2.55 -15.66
N ARG A 141 -9.90 -1.59 -16.55
CA ARG A 141 -9.29 -0.30 -16.23
C ARG A 141 -10.30 0.81 -16.56
N ILE A 142 -10.40 1.80 -15.71
CA ILE A 142 -11.25 2.97 -15.94
C ILE A 142 -10.57 3.90 -16.95
N ARG A 143 -11.34 4.31 -17.97
CA ARG A 143 -10.95 5.34 -18.94
C ARG A 143 -11.64 6.67 -18.64
N GLY A 144 -10.84 7.72 -18.55
CA GLY A 144 -11.34 9.08 -18.36
C GLY A 144 -11.86 9.39 -16.95
N GLY A 145 -12.14 10.67 -16.71
CA GLY A 145 -12.57 11.18 -15.43
C GLY A 145 -11.50 11.12 -14.33
N CYS A 146 -11.94 11.38 -13.11
CA CYS A 146 -11.06 11.46 -11.93
C CYS A 146 -10.48 10.09 -11.49
N LEU A 147 -11.05 8.99 -11.95
CA LEU A 147 -10.58 7.62 -11.66
C LEU A 147 -9.81 6.99 -12.84
N HIS A 148 -9.35 7.79 -13.80
CA HIS A 148 -8.61 7.29 -14.96
C HIS A 148 -7.40 6.46 -14.53
N GLY A 149 -7.27 5.27 -15.15
CA GLY A 149 -6.15 4.37 -14.90
C GLY A 149 -6.32 3.42 -13.71
N VAL A 150 -7.36 3.58 -12.89
CA VAL A 150 -7.65 2.65 -11.79
C VAL A 150 -8.06 1.29 -12.37
N GLU A 151 -7.42 0.24 -11.89
CA GLU A 151 -7.68 -1.14 -12.30
C GLU A 151 -8.44 -1.91 -11.22
N GLY A 152 -9.27 -2.85 -11.65
CA GLY A 152 -10.02 -3.68 -10.74
C GLY A 152 -10.88 -4.71 -11.46
N ILE A 153 -11.72 -5.37 -10.71
CA ILE A 153 -12.68 -6.35 -11.24
C ILE A 153 -14.04 -5.69 -11.36
N LEU A 154 -14.61 -5.76 -12.56
CA LEU A 154 -15.97 -5.27 -12.79
C LEU A 154 -16.98 -6.27 -12.20
N VAL A 155 -17.81 -5.78 -11.30
CA VAL A 155 -18.94 -6.52 -10.73
C VAL A 155 -20.22 -5.82 -11.11
N ALA A 156 -21.11 -6.57 -11.78
CA ALA A 156 -22.46 -6.08 -12.08
C ALA A 156 -23.42 -6.50 -10.96
N GLU A 157 -23.95 -5.56 -10.24
CA GLU A 157 -25.00 -5.81 -9.25
C GLU A 157 -26.30 -5.15 -9.72
N LYS A 158 -27.23 -5.96 -10.22
CA LYS A 158 -28.56 -5.60 -10.73
C LYS A 158 -28.64 -4.39 -11.69
N SER A 159 -28.47 -3.16 -11.24
CA SER A 159 -28.52 -1.97 -12.10
C SER A 159 -27.29 -1.05 -11.93
N ASN A 160 -26.43 -1.32 -10.97
CA ASN A 160 -25.29 -0.45 -10.69
C ASN A 160 -23.99 -1.15 -11.07
N ARG A 161 -23.14 -0.44 -11.84
CA ARG A 161 -21.78 -0.90 -12.12
C ARG A 161 -20.89 -0.57 -10.94
N ARG A 162 -20.16 -1.54 -10.46
CA ARG A 162 -19.15 -1.35 -9.41
C ARG A 162 -17.80 -1.86 -9.88
N LEU A 163 -16.77 -1.11 -9.57
CA LEU A 163 -15.38 -1.56 -9.67
C LEU A 163 -14.95 -2.08 -8.31
N VAL A 164 -14.34 -3.25 -8.29
CA VAL A 164 -13.75 -3.82 -7.10
C VAL A 164 -12.25 -3.79 -7.24
N VAL A 165 -11.59 -2.97 -6.44
CA VAL A 165 -10.14 -2.88 -6.31
C VAL A 165 -9.70 -3.74 -5.14
N SER A 166 -8.74 -4.63 -5.35
CA SER A 166 -8.34 -5.63 -4.37
C SER A 166 -6.90 -5.44 -3.94
N VAL A 167 -6.64 -5.67 -2.66
CA VAL A 167 -5.29 -5.93 -2.15
C VAL A 167 -5.19 -7.43 -1.90
N GLU A 168 -4.56 -8.13 -2.83
CA GLU A 168 -4.53 -9.60 -2.85
C GLU A 168 -3.95 -10.18 -1.56
N LEU A 169 -2.86 -9.61 -1.09
CA LEU A 169 -2.19 -10.06 0.12
C LEU A 169 -3.09 -10.02 1.36
N LEU A 170 -3.97 -9.03 1.45
CA LEU A 170 -4.92 -8.88 2.56
C LEU A 170 -6.18 -9.74 2.38
N GLN A 171 -6.40 -10.30 1.19
CA GLN A 171 -7.68 -10.90 0.80
C GLN A 171 -8.86 -9.95 1.07
N ARG A 172 -8.64 -8.66 0.80
CA ARG A 172 -9.63 -7.60 1.00
C ARG A 172 -9.75 -6.75 -0.25
N SER A 173 -10.97 -6.28 -0.47
CA SER A 173 -11.32 -5.48 -1.63
C SER A 173 -12.12 -4.25 -1.23
N VAL A 174 -12.03 -3.22 -2.06
CA VAL A 174 -12.82 -1.99 -1.96
C VAL A 174 -13.74 -1.93 -3.16
N SER A 175 -15.01 -1.72 -2.91
CA SER A 175 -16.02 -1.55 -3.96
C SER A 175 -16.32 -0.08 -4.16
N VAL A 176 -16.30 0.35 -5.42
CA VAL A 176 -16.58 1.73 -5.85
C VAL A 176 -17.66 1.70 -6.91
N GLN A 177 -18.63 2.59 -6.80
CA GLN A 177 -19.65 2.79 -7.83
C GLN A 177 -19.05 3.58 -9.00
N ILE A 178 -19.18 3.03 -10.22
CA ILE A 178 -18.56 3.58 -11.44
C ILE A 178 -19.59 3.93 -12.52
N ASP A 179 -20.80 4.27 -12.10
CA ASP A 179 -21.84 4.71 -13.06
C ASP A 179 -21.36 5.97 -13.80
N GLY A 180 -21.42 5.93 -15.12
CA GLY A 180 -20.94 7.03 -15.96
C GLY A 180 -19.46 7.00 -16.33
N TYR A 181 -18.70 6.04 -15.86
CA TYR A 181 -17.30 5.84 -16.28
C TYR A 181 -17.22 4.83 -17.44
N GLU A 182 -16.31 5.10 -18.38
CA GLU A 182 -15.92 4.14 -19.39
C GLU A 182 -14.91 3.16 -18.81
N VAL A 183 -15.06 1.88 -19.11
CA VAL A 183 -14.13 0.83 -18.67
C VAL A 183 -13.63 0.02 -19.87
N GLU A 184 -12.37 -0.36 -19.84
CA GLU A 184 -11.78 -1.25 -20.82
C GLU A 184 -11.33 -2.57 -20.15
N ALA A 185 -11.46 -3.68 -20.87
CA ALA A 185 -10.91 -4.96 -20.44
C ALA A 185 -9.38 -4.95 -20.57
N ILE A 186 -8.69 -5.55 -19.58
CA ILE A 186 -7.24 -5.74 -19.58
C ILE A 186 -6.86 -7.17 -19.31
#